data_d1d47077d3dd28fd8a59ad7b364c924c
#
_entry.id   d1d47077d3dd28fd8a59ad7b364c924c
#
_cell.length_a   1.000
_cell.length_b   1.000
_cell.length_c   1.000
_cell.angle_alpha   90.00
_cell.angle_beta   90.00
_cell.angle_gamma   90.00
#
_symmetry.space_group_name_H-M   'P 1'
#
loop_
_entity.id
_entity.type
_entity.pdbx_description
1 polymer ?
#
loop_
_entity_poly.entity_id
_entity_poly.type
_entity_poly.pdbx_seq_one_letter_code
_entity_poly.pdbx_strand_id
1 'polypeptide(L)'
;MIFSLPSLQAQAADEVRRIDSSQSFAQLAERLDAAVVANKMVVVTRASASKGAASRGVSIPGNLVVGVYRNDYAVRMLEASVAAGIEAPLRFYLTENADGSTRLSWATPSSTFAPYASPALDEMAQELDAVFAAIARDATE
;
A
#
# COMPACT_ATOMS: atom_id res chain seq x y z
N MET A 1 16.68 -38.29 25.64
CA MET A 1 15.46 -37.69 25.13
C MET A 1 15.79 -36.29 24.63
N ILE A 2 15.84 -36.09 23.36
CA ILE A 2 16.07 -34.77 22.75
C ILE A 2 14.70 -34.17 22.53
N PHE A 3 14.33 -33.16 23.32
CA PHE A 3 13.14 -32.36 23.05
C PHE A 3 13.46 -31.39 21.92
N SER A 4 12.97 -31.70 20.72
CA SER A 4 12.95 -30.78 19.59
C SER A 4 11.88 -29.72 19.87
N LEU A 5 12.29 -28.52 20.24
CA LEU A 5 11.40 -27.37 20.30
C LEU A 5 10.94 -27.06 18.87
N PRO A 6 9.64 -26.86 18.64
CA PRO A 6 9.19 -26.40 17.34
C PRO A 6 9.79 -25.01 17.11
N SER A 7 10.51 -24.86 16.02
CA SER A 7 10.96 -23.55 15.56
C SER A 7 9.72 -22.70 15.31
N LEU A 8 9.52 -21.67 16.14
CA LEU A 8 8.62 -20.59 15.78
C LEU A 8 9.21 -19.96 14.52
N GLN A 9 8.65 -20.33 13.35
CA GLN A 9 8.88 -19.55 12.15
C GLN A 9 8.28 -18.18 12.41
N ALA A 10 9.14 -17.18 12.60
CA ALA A 10 8.71 -15.80 12.63
C ALA A 10 7.95 -15.54 11.31
N GLN A 11 6.67 -15.13 11.41
CA GLN A 11 5.95 -14.64 10.26
C GLN A 11 6.76 -13.49 9.67
N ALA A 12 7.09 -13.59 8.36
CA ALA A 12 7.78 -12.52 7.68
C ALA A 12 6.93 -11.24 7.84
N ALA A 13 7.52 -10.20 8.40
CA ALA A 13 6.90 -8.88 8.43
C ALA A 13 6.62 -8.43 7.00
N ASP A 14 5.53 -7.69 6.78
CA ASP A 14 5.21 -7.11 5.49
C ASP A 14 6.42 -6.36 4.94
N GLU A 15 6.76 -6.62 3.68
CA GLU A 15 7.82 -5.89 3.00
C GLU A 15 7.29 -4.52 2.60
N VAL A 16 7.81 -3.47 3.22
CA VAL A 16 7.44 -2.08 2.96
C VAL A 16 8.48 -1.45 2.04
N ARG A 17 8.00 -0.92 0.92
CA ARG A 17 8.78 -0.11 -0.02
C ARG A 17 8.59 1.36 0.29
N ARG A 18 9.64 2.16 0.08
CA ARG A 18 9.63 3.62 0.32
C ARG A 18 10.37 4.32 -0.80
N ILE A 19 9.79 5.43 -1.27
CA ILE A 19 10.45 6.34 -2.21
C ILE A 19 10.33 7.75 -1.64
N ASP A 20 11.45 8.44 -1.50
CA ASP A 20 11.49 9.84 -1.15
C ASP A 20 11.29 10.71 -2.40
N SER A 21 10.59 11.83 -2.24
CA SER A 21 10.31 12.78 -3.32
C SER A 21 10.56 14.21 -2.84
N SER A 22 11.11 15.04 -3.72
CA SER A 22 11.27 16.48 -3.48
C SER A 22 9.98 17.28 -3.68
N GLN A 23 8.90 16.63 -4.14
CA GLN A 23 7.61 17.27 -4.34
C GLN A 23 6.99 17.69 -3.01
N SER A 24 6.14 18.71 -3.05
CA SER A 24 5.29 19.04 -1.91
C SER A 24 4.29 17.91 -1.65
N PHE A 25 3.76 17.86 -0.44
CA PHE A 25 2.75 16.86 -0.08
C PHE A 25 1.51 16.92 -0.98
N ALA A 26 1.03 18.14 -1.29
CA ALA A 26 -0.12 18.32 -2.19
C ALA A 26 0.18 17.83 -3.61
N GLN A 27 1.37 18.12 -4.12
CA GLN A 27 1.79 17.64 -5.45
C GLN A 27 1.91 16.12 -5.51
N LEU A 28 2.53 15.50 -4.51
CA LEU A 28 2.64 14.04 -4.46
C LEU A 28 1.26 13.38 -4.41
N ALA A 29 0.34 13.90 -3.61
CA ALA A 29 -1.03 13.38 -3.52
C ALA A 29 -1.76 13.46 -4.88
N GLU A 30 -1.66 14.59 -5.56
CA GLU A 30 -2.25 14.80 -6.88
C GLU A 30 -1.63 13.87 -7.94
N ARG A 31 -0.31 13.75 -7.94
CA ARG A 31 0.40 12.88 -8.88
C ARG A 31 0.14 11.39 -8.61
N LEU A 32 -0.03 11.00 -7.35
CA LEU A 32 -0.44 9.64 -7.02
C LEU A 32 -1.81 9.32 -7.60
N ASP A 33 -2.77 10.22 -7.48
CA ASP A 33 -4.11 10.03 -8.08
C ASP A 33 -4.02 9.82 -9.59
N ALA A 34 -3.24 10.64 -10.28
CA ALA A 34 -3.03 10.52 -11.71
C ALA A 34 -2.33 9.21 -12.09
N ALA A 35 -1.32 8.79 -11.30
CA ALA A 35 -0.58 7.55 -11.52
C ALA A 35 -1.47 6.31 -11.33
N VAL A 36 -2.35 6.33 -10.33
CA VAL A 36 -3.32 5.25 -10.08
C VAL A 36 -4.21 5.06 -11.30
N VAL A 37 -4.78 6.14 -11.82
CA VAL A 37 -5.64 6.10 -13.02
C VAL A 37 -4.85 5.66 -14.27
N ALA A 38 -3.65 6.19 -14.46
CA ALA A 38 -2.79 5.82 -15.58
C ALA A 38 -2.42 4.33 -15.60
N ASN A 39 -2.35 3.71 -14.43
CA ASN A 39 -2.10 2.27 -14.26
C ASN A 39 -3.39 1.45 -14.10
N LYS A 40 -4.52 2.00 -14.53
CA LYS A 40 -5.83 1.34 -14.61
C LYS A 40 -6.39 0.87 -13.26
N MET A 41 -5.97 1.51 -12.18
CA MET A 41 -6.51 1.32 -10.85
C MET A 41 -7.46 2.47 -10.48
N VAL A 42 -8.17 2.33 -9.38
CA VAL A 42 -9.11 3.35 -8.88
C VAL A 42 -8.79 3.65 -7.42
N VAL A 43 -8.81 4.92 -7.06
CA VAL A 43 -8.76 5.33 -5.64
C VAL A 43 -10.16 5.20 -5.05
N VAL A 44 -10.30 4.36 -4.02
CA VAL A 44 -11.60 4.07 -3.39
C VAL A 44 -11.70 4.58 -1.96
N THR A 45 -10.58 4.78 -1.27
CA THR A 45 -10.57 5.28 0.11
C THR A 45 -9.47 6.30 0.31
N ARG A 46 -9.74 7.27 1.20
CA ARG A 46 -8.77 8.26 1.67
C ARG A 46 -8.97 8.47 3.17
N ALA A 47 -7.86 8.44 3.91
CA ALA A 47 -7.86 8.80 5.32
C ALA A 47 -6.71 9.79 5.57
N SER A 48 -7.05 11.05 5.81
CA SER A 48 -6.08 12.11 6.04
C SER A 48 -6.04 12.51 7.51
N ALA A 49 -5.01 12.05 8.21
CA ALA A 49 -4.78 12.43 9.60
C ALA A 49 -4.47 13.94 9.72
N SER A 50 -3.76 14.51 8.75
CA SER A 50 -3.42 15.95 8.76
C SER A 50 -4.65 16.83 8.58
N LYS A 51 -5.58 16.47 7.68
CA LYS A 51 -6.86 17.20 7.56
C LYS A 51 -7.74 17.02 8.79
N GLY A 52 -7.79 15.81 9.34
CA GLY A 52 -8.52 15.54 10.57
C GLY A 52 -7.97 16.35 11.76
N ALA A 53 -6.66 16.45 11.90
CA ALA A 53 -6.03 17.29 12.91
C ALA A 53 -6.37 18.76 12.71
N ALA A 54 -6.28 19.27 11.49
CA ALA A 54 -6.61 20.65 11.16
C ALA A 54 -8.04 21.01 11.53
N SER A 55 -9.00 20.12 11.34
CA SER A 55 -10.40 20.33 11.73
C SER A 55 -10.58 20.47 13.25
N ARG A 56 -9.59 20.05 14.03
CA ARG A 56 -9.54 20.17 15.49
C ARG A 56 -8.63 21.31 15.96
N GLY A 57 -8.13 22.14 15.05
CA GLY A 57 -7.19 23.22 15.36
C GLY A 57 -5.76 22.75 15.64
N VAL A 58 -5.42 21.50 15.25
CA VAL A 58 -4.08 20.92 15.42
C VAL A 58 -3.37 20.85 14.08
N SER A 59 -2.13 21.35 14.01
CA SER A 59 -1.29 21.28 12.82
C SER A 59 -0.27 20.16 12.97
N ILE A 60 -0.30 19.19 12.04
CA ILE A 60 0.70 18.14 11.92
C ILE A 60 1.22 18.09 10.48
N PRO A 61 2.39 17.49 10.24
CA PRO A 61 2.87 17.26 8.88
C PRO A 61 1.85 16.50 8.03
N GLY A 62 1.88 16.68 6.72
CA GLY A 62 1.01 15.98 5.78
C GLY A 62 1.03 14.47 6.01
N ASN A 63 -0.14 13.87 6.07
CA ASN A 63 -0.32 12.45 6.34
C ASN A 63 -1.61 11.96 5.69
N LEU A 64 -1.48 10.98 4.79
CA LEU A 64 -2.60 10.49 3.99
C LEU A 64 -2.42 9.00 3.67
N VAL A 65 -3.46 8.22 3.93
CA VAL A 65 -3.58 6.84 3.44
C VAL A 65 -4.54 6.81 2.27
N VAL A 66 -4.12 6.21 1.16
CA VAL A 66 -4.92 6.07 -0.07
C VAL A 66 -5.12 4.60 -0.37
N GLY A 67 -6.37 4.17 -0.43
CA GLY A 67 -6.72 2.80 -0.85
C GLY A 67 -6.97 2.72 -2.35
N VAL A 68 -6.34 1.74 -3.00
CA VAL A 68 -6.47 1.51 -4.44
C VAL A 68 -7.07 0.14 -4.71
N TYR A 69 -7.85 0.08 -5.80
CA TYR A 69 -8.72 -1.06 -6.05
C TYR A 69 -8.93 -1.25 -7.55
N ARG A 70 -9.12 -2.50 -7.96
CA ARG A 70 -9.62 -2.86 -9.28
C ARG A 70 -10.47 -4.12 -9.17
N ASN A 71 -11.66 -4.06 -9.76
CA ASN A 71 -12.71 -5.05 -9.54
C ASN A 71 -12.33 -6.46 -10.02
N ASP A 72 -11.61 -6.59 -11.13
CA ASP A 72 -11.17 -7.88 -11.64
C ASP A 72 -10.16 -8.56 -10.71
N TYR A 73 -9.24 -7.81 -10.10
CA TYR A 73 -8.35 -8.33 -9.07
C TYR A 73 -9.11 -8.74 -7.81
N ALA A 74 -10.12 -7.97 -7.41
CA ALA A 74 -10.94 -8.31 -6.25
C ALA A 74 -11.67 -9.65 -6.45
N VAL A 75 -12.22 -9.90 -7.62
CA VAL A 75 -12.87 -11.18 -7.95
C VAL A 75 -11.86 -12.33 -7.88
N ARG A 76 -10.70 -12.18 -8.50
CA ARG A 76 -9.63 -13.21 -8.44
C ARG A 76 -9.17 -13.49 -7.01
N MET A 77 -9.02 -12.44 -6.21
CA MET A 77 -8.65 -12.56 -4.79
C MET A 77 -9.66 -13.40 -4.02
N LEU A 78 -10.95 -13.09 -4.15
CA LEU A 78 -12.02 -13.78 -3.44
C LEU A 78 -12.22 -15.21 -3.94
N GLU A 79 -12.00 -15.49 -5.22
CA GLU A 79 -11.99 -16.85 -5.76
C GLU A 79 -10.84 -17.69 -5.18
N ALA A 80 -9.68 -17.07 -4.97
CA ALA A 80 -8.52 -17.74 -4.39
C ALA A 80 -8.63 -17.89 -2.86
N SER A 81 -9.12 -16.88 -2.16
CA SER A 81 -9.24 -16.85 -0.69
C SER A 81 -10.21 -15.76 -0.25
N VAL A 82 -11.36 -16.12 0.27
CA VAL A 82 -12.31 -15.17 0.86
C VAL A 82 -11.68 -14.44 2.05
N ALA A 83 -10.88 -15.14 2.86
CA ALA A 83 -10.20 -14.58 4.01
C ALA A 83 -9.23 -13.44 3.63
N ALA A 84 -8.59 -13.53 2.46
CA ALA A 84 -7.67 -12.50 1.96
C ALA A 84 -8.38 -11.18 1.63
N GLY A 85 -9.69 -11.19 1.47
CA GLY A 85 -10.50 -9.98 1.21
C GLY A 85 -10.35 -8.89 2.26
N ILE A 86 -9.94 -9.23 3.49
CA ILE A 86 -9.68 -8.26 4.55
C ILE A 86 -8.51 -7.31 4.21
N GLU A 87 -7.61 -7.72 3.31
CA GLU A 87 -6.45 -6.92 2.91
C GLU A 87 -6.80 -5.82 1.91
N ALA A 88 -7.94 -5.92 1.23
CA ALA A 88 -8.36 -4.94 0.24
C ALA A 88 -9.21 -3.82 0.89
N PRO A 89 -9.07 -2.58 0.41
CA PRO A 89 -8.16 -2.12 -0.65
C PRO A 89 -6.71 -2.07 -0.18
N LEU A 90 -5.77 -2.40 -1.08
CA LEU A 90 -4.35 -2.20 -0.83
C LEU A 90 -4.04 -0.70 -0.78
N ARG A 91 -2.98 -0.30 -0.09
CA ARG A 91 -2.80 1.10 0.31
C ARG A 91 -1.44 1.66 -0.06
N PHE A 92 -1.45 2.94 -0.42
CA PHE A 92 -0.28 3.82 -0.39
C PHE A 92 -0.37 4.75 0.82
N TYR A 93 0.78 5.06 1.39
CA TYR A 93 0.91 5.95 2.53
C TYR A 93 1.83 7.12 2.18
N LEU A 94 1.32 8.34 2.30
CA LEU A 94 2.04 9.57 2.00
C LEU A 94 2.34 10.31 3.29
N THR A 95 3.60 10.70 3.47
CA THR A 95 4.04 11.47 4.62
C THR A 95 4.88 12.65 4.19
N GLU A 96 4.79 13.75 4.95
CA GLU A 96 5.63 14.94 4.79
C GLU A 96 6.76 14.89 5.82
N ASN A 97 8.00 15.08 5.33
CA ASN A 97 9.18 15.14 6.17
C ASN A 97 9.37 16.56 6.75
N ALA A 98 10.21 16.68 7.78
CA ALA A 98 10.47 17.96 8.45
C ALA A 98 11.02 19.06 7.53
N ASP A 99 11.75 18.67 6.47
CA ASP A 99 12.31 19.61 5.46
C ASP A 99 11.32 19.98 4.34
N GLY A 100 10.07 19.51 4.42
CA GLY A 100 9.04 19.73 3.40
C GLY A 100 9.08 18.77 2.21
N SER A 101 10.08 17.88 2.12
CA SER A 101 10.06 16.76 1.19
C SER A 101 9.04 15.74 1.63
N THR A 102 8.78 14.74 0.79
CA THR A 102 7.74 13.75 1.03
C THR A 102 8.26 12.34 0.86
N ARG A 103 7.51 11.40 1.39
CA ARG A 103 7.76 9.97 1.24
C ARG A 103 6.50 9.25 0.85
N LEU A 104 6.60 8.38 -0.15
CA LEU A 104 5.57 7.43 -0.54
C LEU A 104 5.98 6.04 -0.06
N SER A 105 5.09 5.37 0.66
CA SER A 105 5.34 4.03 1.20
C SER A 105 4.19 3.10 0.87
N TRP A 106 4.49 1.82 0.70
CA TRP A 106 3.46 0.78 0.52
C TRP A 106 4.02 -0.58 0.93
N ALA A 107 3.15 -1.44 1.48
CA ALA A 107 3.47 -2.85 1.64
C ALA A 107 3.35 -3.54 0.28
N THR A 108 4.32 -4.38 -0.09
CA THR A 108 4.22 -5.10 -1.36
C THR A 108 3.02 -6.04 -1.35
N PRO A 109 2.24 -6.11 -2.43
CA PRO A 109 1.15 -7.07 -2.55
C PRO A 109 1.58 -8.51 -2.23
N SER A 110 2.73 -8.95 -2.72
CA SER A 110 3.25 -10.30 -2.43
C SER A 110 3.46 -10.56 -0.95
N SER A 111 4.02 -9.61 -0.20
CA SER A 111 4.20 -9.77 1.25
C SER A 111 2.87 -9.78 1.99
N THR A 112 1.92 -8.96 1.56
CA THR A 112 0.58 -8.87 2.15
C THR A 112 -0.19 -10.19 2.00
N PHE A 113 -0.12 -10.83 0.84
CA PHE A 113 -0.88 -12.03 0.54
C PHE A 113 -0.16 -13.34 0.86
N ALA A 114 1.16 -13.34 1.06
CA ALA A 114 1.92 -14.55 1.35
C ALA A 114 1.37 -15.39 2.52
N PRO A 115 0.90 -14.79 3.64
CA PRO A 115 0.38 -15.58 4.77
C PRO A 115 -0.82 -16.46 4.46
N TYR A 116 -1.53 -16.19 3.36
CA TYR A 116 -2.73 -16.95 2.97
C TYR A 116 -2.40 -18.27 2.29
N ALA A 117 -1.14 -18.52 1.95
CA ALA A 117 -0.62 -19.79 1.41
C ALA A 117 -1.45 -20.31 0.21
N SER A 118 -1.79 -19.42 -0.73
CA SER A 118 -2.55 -19.73 -1.95
C SER A 118 -1.70 -19.44 -3.18
N PRO A 119 -1.34 -20.45 -4.00
CA PRO A 119 -0.57 -20.23 -5.22
C PRO A 119 -1.25 -19.28 -6.21
N ALA A 120 -2.57 -19.35 -6.36
CA ALA A 120 -3.33 -18.45 -7.23
C ALA A 120 -3.29 -16.99 -6.73
N LEU A 121 -3.33 -16.79 -5.41
CA LEU A 121 -3.22 -15.49 -4.79
C LEU A 121 -1.79 -14.93 -4.92
N ASP A 122 -0.78 -15.77 -4.76
CA ASP A 122 0.63 -15.37 -4.92
C ASP A 122 0.92 -14.93 -6.35
N GLU A 123 0.37 -15.61 -7.35
CA GLU A 123 0.50 -15.22 -8.77
C GLU A 123 -0.14 -13.85 -9.03
N MET A 124 -1.35 -13.64 -8.55
CA MET A 124 -2.04 -12.34 -8.64
C MET A 124 -1.24 -11.23 -7.94
N ALA A 125 -0.70 -11.53 -6.76
CA ALA A 125 0.08 -10.58 -5.97
C ALA A 125 1.36 -10.16 -6.69
N GLN A 126 2.03 -11.06 -7.40
CA GLN A 126 3.21 -10.73 -8.21
C GLN A 126 2.87 -9.77 -9.36
N GLU A 127 1.71 -9.94 -10.01
CA GLU A 127 1.23 -8.98 -11.01
C GLU A 127 1.00 -7.60 -10.36
N LEU A 128 0.38 -7.58 -9.19
CA LEU A 128 0.13 -6.35 -8.44
C LEU A 128 1.41 -5.67 -7.94
N ASP A 129 2.46 -6.42 -7.61
CA ASP A 129 3.76 -5.86 -7.27
C ASP A 129 4.27 -4.93 -8.38
N ALA A 130 4.17 -5.37 -9.63
CA ALA A 130 4.59 -4.58 -10.79
C ALA A 130 3.70 -3.35 -11.00
N VAL A 131 2.39 -3.46 -10.81
CA VAL A 131 1.44 -2.34 -10.91
C VAL A 131 1.73 -1.30 -9.83
N PHE A 132 1.93 -1.71 -8.58
CA PHE A 132 2.23 -0.80 -7.48
C PHE A 132 3.57 -0.10 -7.65
N ALA A 133 4.60 -0.83 -8.11
CA ALA A 133 5.91 -0.23 -8.41
C ALA A 133 5.81 0.82 -9.53
N ALA A 134 5.00 0.56 -10.57
CA ALA A 134 4.77 1.51 -11.66
C ALA A 134 4.02 2.76 -11.17
N ILE A 135 2.98 2.59 -10.37
CA ILE A 135 2.25 3.72 -9.76
C ILE A 135 3.20 4.59 -8.93
N ALA A 136 4.00 3.96 -8.07
CA ALA A 136 4.93 4.68 -7.20
C ALA A 136 5.98 5.46 -7.99
N ARG A 137 6.54 4.85 -9.04
CA ARG A 137 7.48 5.52 -9.94
C ARG A 137 6.84 6.70 -10.65
N ASP A 138 5.66 6.50 -11.24
CA ASP A 138 4.95 7.55 -11.99
C ASP A 138 4.57 8.73 -11.08
N ALA A 139 4.25 8.47 -9.81
CA ALA A 139 3.89 9.49 -8.83
C ALA A 139 5.10 10.30 -8.35
N THR A 140 6.29 9.70 -8.31
CA THR A 140 7.48 10.29 -7.68
C THR A 140 8.53 10.83 -8.67
N GLU A 141 8.42 10.50 -9.93
CA GLU A 141 9.30 11.00 -11.02
C GLU A 141 8.83 12.30 -11.64
#